data_ae74a44a1dcf65bab16dff1b61624d75
#
_entry.id   ae74a44a1dcf65bab16dff1b61624d75
#
_cell.length_a   1.000
_cell.length_b   1.000
_cell.length_c   1.000
_cell.angle_alpha   90.00
_cell.angle_beta   90.00
_cell.angle_gamma   90.00
#
_symmetry.space_group_name_H-M   'P 1'
#
loop_
_entity.id
_entity.type
_entity.pdbx_description
1 polymer ?
#
loop_
_entity_poly.entity_id
_entity_poly.type
_entity_poly.pdbx_seq_one_letter_code
_entity_poly.pdbx_strand_id
1 'polypeptide(L)'
;SGFNLTNQPLSFYLPFGEELSYMFTKPIRPYYGNTLIPILYSDLWGDYWGYFVFTSRFLDIGRDQLLIGDYLARVNIVSLVPTFLILFGFYKISKKYKKNIFIRYITISTTFSFFGYLWFLVSYPAPPTGDTIKATYIVQVFNLIVFLFALWLDQYKKVNYGKYLLILGVFIFIFLHNFSSYLSHFPINFISNL
;
A
#
# COMPACT_ATOMS: atom_id res chain seq x y z
N SER A 1 -25.16 2.24 18.96
CA SER A 1 -25.17 1.55 17.65
C SER A 1 -24.47 2.46 16.65
N GLY A 2 -23.24 2.08 16.26
CA GLY A 2 -22.46 2.82 15.28
C GLY A 2 -23.12 2.78 13.90
N PHE A 3 -22.88 3.79 13.09
CA PHE A 3 -23.30 3.83 11.71
C PHE A 3 -22.51 2.74 10.93
N ASN A 4 -23.21 1.68 10.58
CA ASN A 4 -22.62 0.59 9.79
C ASN A 4 -22.88 0.88 8.32
N LEU A 5 -21.82 1.11 7.56
CA LEU A 5 -21.89 1.11 6.11
C LEU A 5 -22.05 -0.36 5.66
N THR A 6 -23.32 -0.77 5.54
CA THR A 6 -23.76 -2.13 5.22
C THR A 6 -23.35 -3.20 6.24
N ASN A 7 -22.09 -3.65 6.28
CA ASN A 7 -21.64 -4.78 7.10
C ASN A 7 -20.44 -4.46 8.00
N GLN A 8 -19.85 -3.29 7.85
CA GLN A 8 -18.64 -2.91 8.62
C GLN A 8 -18.84 -1.54 9.30
N PRO A 9 -18.28 -1.33 10.49
CA PRO A 9 -18.31 -0.04 11.15
C PRO A 9 -17.47 1.00 10.38
N LEU A 10 -17.73 2.28 10.60
CA LEU A 10 -16.99 3.37 9.95
C LEU A 10 -15.48 3.30 10.26
N SER A 11 -15.11 2.84 11.46
CA SER A 11 -13.72 2.63 11.88
C SER A 11 -12.95 1.61 11.00
N PHE A 12 -13.66 0.70 10.34
CA PHE A 12 -13.05 -0.20 9.37
C PHE A 12 -12.49 0.55 8.15
N TYR A 13 -13.22 1.56 7.66
CA TYR A 13 -12.81 2.34 6.48
C TYR A 13 -11.86 3.47 6.83
N LEU A 14 -12.10 4.12 7.98
CA LEU A 14 -11.36 5.29 8.46
C LEU A 14 -10.87 5.02 9.89
N PRO A 15 -9.71 4.37 10.06
CA PRO A 15 -9.16 4.09 11.37
C PRO A 15 -8.68 5.39 12.03
N PHE A 16 -8.94 5.51 13.31
CA PHE A 16 -8.49 6.61 14.14
C PHE A 16 -7.75 6.07 15.38
N GLY A 17 -6.76 6.82 15.85
CA GLY A 17 -6.08 6.52 17.11
C GLY A 17 -5.05 5.39 17.03
N GLU A 18 -5.10 4.47 17.97
CA GLU A 18 -4.07 3.43 18.14
C GLU A 18 -3.94 2.50 16.94
N GLU A 19 -5.03 2.15 16.27
CA GLU A 19 -5.03 1.27 15.11
C GLU A 19 -4.19 1.84 13.95
N LEU A 20 -4.24 3.17 13.75
CA LEU A 20 -3.40 3.83 12.78
C LEU A 20 -1.92 3.82 13.19
N SER A 21 -1.65 3.94 14.50
CA SER A 21 -0.28 3.91 15.02
C SER A 21 0.37 2.54 14.90
N TYR A 22 -0.41 1.45 15.00
CA TYR A 22 0.10 0.09 14.82
C TYR A 22 0.67 -0.17 13.43
N MET A 23 0.20 0.55 12.40
CA MET A 23 0.80 0.49 11.06
C MET A 23 2.29 0.83 11.08
N PHE A 24 2.74 1.65 12.01
CA PHE A 24 4.13 2.13 12.13
C PHE A 24 4.90 1.51 13.28
N THR A 25 4.25 0.73 14.13
CA THR A 25 4.89 0.15 15.32
C THR A 25 4.80 -1.36 15.36
N LYS A 26 3.64 -1.94 15.05
CA LYS A 26 3.37 -3.39 15.14
C LYS A 26 2.39 -3.84 14.03
N PRO A 27 2.78 -3.76 12.74
CA PRO A 27 1.88 -4.09 11.62
C PRO A 27 1.74 -5.61 11.45
N ILE A 28 1.52 -6.34 12.52
CA ILE A 28 1.30 -7.78 12.57
C ILE A 28 0.12 -8.10 13.49
N ARG A 29 -0.57 -9.21 13.23
CA ARG A 29 -1.60 -9.69 14.16
C ARG A 29 -0.94 -10.27 15.42
N PRO A 30 -1.58 -10.17 16.59
CA PRO A 30 -2.95 -9.69 16.84
C PRO A 30 -3.10 -8.17 17.01
N TYR A 31 -2.02 -7.40 16.95
CA TYR A 31 -2.06 -5.95 17.20
C TYR A 31 -2.75 -5.17 16.07
N TYR A 32 -2.74 -5.74 14.89
CA TYR A 32 -3.24 -5.09 13.69
C TYR A 32 -4.71 -5.45 13.44
N GLY A 33 -5.60 -4.49 13.63
CA GLY A 33 -7.03 -4.64 13.40
C GLY A 33 -7.38 -4.78 11.91
N ASN A 34 -8.60 -5.24 11.62
CA ASN A 34 -9.13 -5.30 10.26
C ASN A 34 -9.57 -3.92 9.80
N THR A 35 -8.63 -3.07 9.42
CA THR A 35 -8.88 -1.69 8.97
C THR A 35 -8.31 -1.49 7.57
N LEU A 36 -9.09 -0.83 6.71
CA LEU A 36 -8.78 -0.73 5.28
C LEU A 36 -7.44 -0.05 5.00
N ILE A 37 -7.25 1.17 5.49
CA ILE A 37 -6.08 1.99 5.13
C ILE A 37 -4.77 1.38 5.64
N PRO A 38 -4.65 0.99 6.92
CA PRO A 38 -3.45 0.37 7.44
C PRO A 38 -3.05 -0.91 6.71
N ILE A 39 -4.00 -1.83 6.53
CA ILE A 39 -3.71 -3.11 5.84
C ILE A 39 -3.29 -2.85 4.39
N LEU A 40 -4.08 -2.07 3.65
CA LEU A 40 -3.80 -1.79 2.24
C LEU A 40 -2.44 -1.10 2.04
N TYR A 41 -2.08 -0.19 2.94
CA TYR A 41 -0.81 0.49 2.89
C TYR A 41 0.38 -0.45 3.18
N SER A 42 0.25 -1.29 4.20
CA SER A 42 1.29 -2.27 4.55
C SER A 42 1.47 -3.33 3.47
N ASP A 43 0.37 -3.79 2.88
CA ASP A 43 0.38 -4.73 1.76
C ASP A 43 1.10 -4.14 0.53
N LEU A 44 0.87 -2.85 0.25
CA LEU A 44 1.50 -2.21 -0.90
C LEU A 44 3.03 -2.12 -0.79
N TRP A 45 3.55 -1.86 0.41
CA TRP A 45 4.95 -1.53 0.60
C TRP A 45 5.79 -2.66 1.18
N GLY A 46 5.21 -3.60 1.89
CA GLY A 46 5.96 -4.63 2.57
C GLY A 46 5.35 -6.02 2.60
N ASP A 47 4.04 -6.13 2.47
CA ASP A 47 3.32 -7.40 2.56
C ASP A 47 2.33 -7.62 1.41
N TYR A 48 2.77 -7.41 0.19
CA TYR A 48 1.93 -7.42 -1.03
C TYR A 48 0.96 -8.61 -1.11
N TRP A 49 1.37 -9.77 -0.63
CA TRP A 49 0.55 -10.97 -0.62
C TRP A 49 -0.32 -11.12 0.64
N GLY A 50 -0.17 -10.21 1.61
CA GLY A 50 -0.85 -10.30 2.90
C GLY A 50 -0.35 -11.45 3.76
N TYR A 51 0.87 -11.93 3.52
CA TYR A 51 1.42 -13.09 4.19
C TYR A 51 1.64 -12.85 5.68
N PHE A 52 2.26 -11.75 6.06
CA PHE A 52 2.58 -11.44 7.45
C PHE A 52 1.38 -10.98 8.26
N VAL A 53 0.47 -10.24 7.63
CA VAL A 53 -0.79 -9.84 8.27
C VAL A 53 -1.68 -11.05 8.57
N PHE A 54 -1.63 -12.10 7.73
CA PHE A 54 -2.53 -13.25 7.85
C PHE A 54 -1.89 -14.49 8.46
N THR A 55 -0.57 -14.68 8.41
CA THR A 55 0.13 -15.88 8.90
C THR A 55 0.07 -16.06 10.40
N SER A 56 -0.07 -15.00 11.17
CA SER A 56 -0.22 -15.09 12.63
C SER A 56 -1.47 -15.85 13.09
N ARG A 57 -2.35 -16.26 12.15
CA ARG A 57 -3.45 -17.17 12.44
C ARG A 57 -3.02 -18.63 12.60
N PHE A 58 -1.92 -18.99 11.95
CA PHE A 58 -1.51 -20.38 11.81
C PHE A 58 -0.23 -20.69 12.58
N LEU A 59 0.46 -19.66 13.05
CA LEU A 59 1.74 -19.77 13.75
C LEU A 59 1.63 -19.09 15.11
N ASP A 60 2.16 -19.75 16.14
CA ASP A 60 2.36 -19.10 17.42
C ASP A 60 3.27 -17.88 17.24
N ILE A 61 2.95 -16.79 17.95
CA ILE A 61 3.76 -15.56 17.88
C ILE A 61 5.12 -15.86 18.50
N GLY A 62 6.09 -16.16 17.64
CA GLY A 62 7.45 -16.40 18.02
C GLY A 62 8.33 -15.14 17.91
N ARG A 63 9.58 -15.29 18.33
CA ARG A 63 10.61 -14.25 18.22
C ARG A 63 10.75 -13.70 16.79
N ASP A 64 10.66 -14.56 15.80
CA ASP A 64 10.87 -14.21 14.40
C ASP A 64 9.74 -13.31 13.86
N GLN A 65 8.51 -13.49 14.35
CA GLN A 65 7.38 -12.64 13.98
C GLN A 65 7.51 -11.22 14.53
N LEU A 66 8.06 -11.07 15.74
CA LEU A 66 8.35 -9.75 16.30
C LEU A 66 9.41 -9.02 15.48
N LEU A 67 10.47 -9.71 15.06
CA LEU A 67 11.51 -9.14 14.19
C LEU A 67 10.96 -8.74 12.82
N ILE A 68 10.11 -9.55 12.23
CA ILE A 68 9.42 -9.24 10.98
C ILE A 68 8.50 -8.03 11.16
N GLY A 69 7.75 -7.97 12.26
CA GLY A 69 6.89 -6.83 12.57
C GLY A 69 7.66 -5.52 12.69
N ASP A 70 8.79 -5.53 13.37
CA ASP A 70 9.67 -4.37 13.50
C ASP A 70 10.25 -3.93 12.15
N TYR A 71 10.58 -4.88 11.30
CA TYR A 71 11.05 -4.60 9.94
C TYR A 71 9.93 -3.99 9.08
N LEU A 72 8.73 -4.57 9.08
CA LEU A 72 7.57 -4.05 8.35
C LEU A 72 7.15 -2.66 8.84
N ALA A 73 7.26 -2.39 10.14
CA ALA A 73 7.03 -1.06 10.69
C ALA A 73 7.99 -0.02 10.08
N ARG A 74 9.29 -0.36 9.98
CA ARG A 74 10.27 0.51 9.32
C ARG A 74 9.97 0.67 7.83
N VAL A 75 9.61 -0.41 7.13
CA VAL A 75 9.17 -0.35 5.72
C VAL A 75 8.03 0.65 5.56
N ASN A 76 7.01 0.58 6.41
CA ASN A 76 5.88 1.49 6.38
C ASN A 76 6.28 2.95 6.61
N ILE A 77 7.16 3.23 7.59
CA ILE A 77 7.66 4.59 7.86
C ILE A 77 8.44 5.14 6.66
N VAL A 78 9.42 4.38 6.17
CA VAL A 78 10.29 4.82 5.08
C VAL A 78 9.48 5.04 3.80
N SER A 79 8.45 4.25 3.57
CA SER A 79 7.58 4.33 2.39
C SER A 79 6.60 5.50 2.39
N LEU A 80 6.49 6.28 3.47
CA LEU A 80 5.71 7.52 3.48
C LEU A 80 6.22 8.53 2.44
N VAL A 81 7.54 8.64 2.30
CA VAL A 81 8.17 9.59 1.37
C VAL A 81 7.79 9.28 -0.09
N PRO A 82 8.01 8.05 -0.62
CA PRO A 82 7.61 7.74 -1.99
C PRO A 82 6.10 7.78 -2.18
N THR A 83 5.30 7.38 -1.18
CA THR A 83 3.83 7.50 -1.25
C THR A 83 3.41 8.95 -1.49
N PHE A 84 3.94 9.87 -0.69
CA PHE A 84 3.65 11.30 -0.86
C PHE A 84 4.09 11.81 -2.23
N LEU A 85 5.31 11.46 -2.69
CA LEU A 85 5.82 11.88 -3.99
C LEU A 85 4.97 11.34 -5.15
N ILE A 86 4.55 10.08 -5.09
CA ILE A 86 3.71 9.43 -6.10
C ILE A 86 2.35 10.14 -6.18
N LEU A 87 1.68 10.33 -5.04
CA LEU A 87 0.38 11.00 -4.99
C LEU A 87 0.48 12.46 -5.44
N PHE A 88 1.55 13.17 -5.04
CA PHE A 88 1.80 14.53 -5.46
C PHE A 88 2.00 14.64 -6.97
N GLY A 89 2.83 13.77 -7.57
CA GLY A 89 3.08 13.75 -9.00
C GLY A 89 1.82 13.38 -9.79
N PHE A 90 1.07 12.38 -9.34
CA PHE A 90 -0.24 12.03 -9.88
C PHE A 90 -1.20 13.25 -9.91
N TYR A 91 -1.33 13.93 -8.76
CA TYR A 91 -2.16 15.14 -8.67
C TYR A 91 -1.70 16.24 -9.63
N LYS A 92 -0.39 16.51 -9.68
CA LYS A 92 0.19 17.57 -10.54
C LYS A 92 -0.05 17.30 -12.03
N ILE A 93 0.17 16.06 -12.49
CA ILE A 93 -0.01 15.70 -13.89
C ILE A 93 -1.49 15.75 -14.28
N SER A 94 -2.36 15.18 -13.45
CA SER A 94 -3.82 15.14 -13.67
C SER A 94 -4.39 16.56 -13.76
N LYS A 95 -3.96 17.47 -12.88
CA LYS A 95 -4.39 18.89 -12.90
C LYS A 95 -3.87 19.65 -14.10
N LYS A 96 -2.56 19.49 -14.41
CA LYS A 96 -1.90 20.24 -15.50
C LYS A 96 -2.46 19.88 -16.85
N TYR A 97 -2.72 18.59 -17.07
CA TYR A 97 -3.11 18.03 -18.37
C TYR A 97 -4.57 17.58 -18.43
N LYS A 98 -5.45 18.21 -17.64
CA LYS A 98 -6.88 17.86 -17.59
C LYS A 98 -7.60 17.92 -18.96
N LYS A 99 -7.06 18.67 -19.93
CA LYS A 99 -7.57 18.75 -21.31
C LYS A 99 -7.01 17.63 -22.21
N ASN A 100 -5.92 16.96 -21.82
CA ASN A 100 -5.36 15.83 -22.56
C ASN A 100 -6.26 14.61 -22.35
N ILE A 101 -6.81 14.08 -23.45
CA ILE A 101 -7.77 12.98 -23.43
C ILE A 101 -7.20 11.73 -22.80
N PHE A 102 -5.94 11.41 -23.05
CA PHE A 102 -5.26 10.22 -22.51
C PHE A 102 -5.09 10.31 -20.99
N ILE A 103 -4.54 11.43 -20.49
CA ILE A 103 -4.36 11.62 -19.04
C ILE A 103 -5.71 11.67 -18.32
N ARG A 104 -6.70 12.33 -18.93
CA ARG A 104 -8.07 12.36 -18.41
C ARG A 104 -8.68 10.97 -18.34
N TYR A 105 -8.52 10.18 -19.37
CA TYR A 105 -9.00 8.79 -19.41
C TYR A 105 -8.38 7.98 -18.27
N ILE A 106 -7.05 8.00 -18.11
CA ILE A 106 -6.37 7.27 -17.04
C ILE A 106 -6.83 7.77 -15.65
N THR A 107 -6.93 9.08 -15.44
CA THR A 107 -7.39 9.64 -14.16
C THR A 107 -8.81 9.19 -13.83
N ILE A 108 -9.72 9.21 -14.80
CA ILE A 108 -11.11 8.73 -14.65
C ILE A 108 -11.11 7.23 -14.36
N SER A 109 -10.36 6.43 -15.12
CA SER A 109 -10.27 4.98 -14.91
C SER A 109 -9.75 4.63 -13.53
N THR A 110 -8.70 5.34 -13.07
CA THR A 110 -8.16 5.20 -11.70
C THR A 110 -9.24 5.47 -10.65
N THR A 111 -9.99 6.56 -10.82
CA THR A 111 -11.05 6.96 -9.91
C THR A 111 -12.18 5.92 -9.86
N PHE A 112 -12.67 5.49 -11.03
CA PHE A 112 -13.72 4.48 -11.09
C PHE A 112 -13.27 3.12 -10.54
N SER A 113 -12.04 2.69 -10.83
CA SER A 113 -11.49 1.44 -10.27
C SER A 113 -11.37 1.51 -8.76
N PHE A 114 -10.95 2.65 -8.20
CA PHE A 114 -10.90 2.84 -6.76
C PHE A 114 -12.30 2.78 -6.12
N PHE A 115 -13.28 3.48 -6.68
CA PHE A 115 -14.67 3.40 -6.20
C PHE A 115 -15.28 2.00 -6.39
N GLY A 116 -14.95 1.30 -7.47
CA GLY A 116 -15.34 -0.09 -7.68
C GLY A 116 -14.81 -1.02 -6.58
N TYR A 117 -13.57 -0.82 -6.16
CA TYR A 117 -13.00 -1.56 -5.03
C TYR A 117 -13.68 -1.21 -3.71
N LEU A 118 -13.94 0.06 -3.45
CA LEU A 118 -14.70 0.47 -2.26
C LEU A 118 -16.11 -0.13 -2.25
N TRP A 119 -16.78 -0.14 -3.40
CA TRP A 119 -18.08 -0.79 -3.55
C TRP A 119 -18.01 -2.30 -3.28
N PHE A 120 -16.96 -2.97 -3.77
CA PHE A 120 -16.72 -4.37 -3.45
C PHE A 120 -16.59 -4.60 -1.94
N LEU A 121 -15.81 -3.78 -1.23
CA LEU A 121 -15.65 -3.89 0.22
C LEU A 121 -16.95 -3.63 1.00
N VAL A 122 -17.81 -2.74 0.49
CA VAL A 122 -19.13 -2.45 1.09
C VAL A 122 -20.11 -3.58 0.85
N SER A 123 -20.07 -4.21 -0.33
CA SER A 123 -21.04 -5.22 -0.75
C SER A 123 -20.71 -6.63 -0.22
N TYR A 124 -19.44 -6.93 -0.05
CA TYR A 124 -19.00 -8.21 0.49
C TYR A 124 -18.66 -8.08 1.97
N PRO A 125 -19.38 -8.81 2.85
CA PRO A 125 -19.02 -8.84 4.26
C PRO A 125 -17.60 -9.39 4.36
N ALA A 126 -16.65 -8.53 4.72
CA ALA A 126 -15.32 -8.99 5.06
C ALA A 126 -15.49 -9.94 6.26
N PRO A 127 -15.04 -11.18 6.18
CA PRO A 127 -14.99 -12.04 7.36
C PRO A 127 -14.17 -11.31 8.44
N PRO A 128 -14.34 -11.63 9.73
CA PRO A 128 -13.57 -11.00 10.83
C PRO A 128 -12.08 -11.00 10.61
N THR A 129 -11.64 -11.70 9.60
CA THR A 129 -10.28 -11.98 9.19
C THR A 129 -9.67 -10.94 8.25
N GLY A 130 -10.45 -10.03 7.66
CA GLY A 130 -9.95 -8.98 6.75
C GLY A 130 -9.42 -9.48 5.40
N ASP A 131 -9.73 -10.72 4.99
CA ASP A 131 -9.18 -11.36 3.79
C ASP A 131 -9.58 -10.66 2.46
N THR A 132 -10.54 -9.74 2.52
CA THR A 132 -10.96 -8.93 1.37
C THR A 132 -10.09 -7.70 1.16
N ILE A 133 -9.23 -7.34 2.13
CA ILE A 133 -8.32 -6.21 2.00
C ILE A 133 -6.95 -6.74 1.58
N LYS A 134 -6.64 -6.63 0.30
CA LYS A 134 -5.34 -7.02 -0.26
C LYS A 134 -4.92 -6.06 -1.36
N ALA A 135 -3.64 -5.74 -1.42
CA ALA A 135 -3.08 -4.92 -2.50
C ALA A 135 -3.32 -5.52 -3.88
N THR A 136 -3.37 -6.86 -3.98
CA THR A 136 -3.63 -7.59 -5.22
C THR A 136 -4.96 -7.24 -5.89
N TYR A 137 -5.99 -6.90 -5.11
CA TYR A 137 -7.31 -6.54 -5.65
C TYR A 137 -7.37 -5.12 -6.22
N ILE A 138 -6.44 -4.26 -5.86
CA ILE A 138 -6.41 -2.86 -6.27
C ILE A 138 -5.13 -2.49 -7.03
N VAL A 139 -4.34 -3.49 -7.42
CA VAL A 139 -3.03 -3.29 -8.07
C VAL A 139 -3.13 -2.43 -9.34
N GLN A 140 -4.22 -2.56 -10.11
CA GLN A 140 -4.43 -1.75 -11.31
C GLN A 140 -4.54 -0.26 -10.99
N VAL A 141 -5.15 0.12 -9.87
CA VAL A 141 -5.25 1.52 -9.43
C VAL A 141 -3.86 2.08 -9.15
N PHE A 142 -3.04 1.32 -8.43
CA PHE A 142 -1.68 1.75 -8.13
C PHE A 142 -0.81 1.86 -9.37
N ASN A 143 -0.89 0.88 -10.29
CA ASN A 143 -0.16 0.93 -11.54
C ASN A 143 -0.52 2.17 -12.37
N LEU A 144 -1.80 2.56 -12.43
CA LEU A 144 -2.24 3.76 -13.12
C LEU A 144 -1.74 5.04 -12.43
N ILE A 145 -1.77 5.09 -11.10
CA ILE A 145 -1.24 6.22 -10.32
C ILE A 145 0.27 6.36 -10.55
N VAL A 146 1.02 5.25 -10.44
CA VAL A 146 2.48 5.22 -10.65
C VAL A 146 2.83 5.58 -12.10
N PHE A 147 2.05 5.13 -13.08
CA PHE A 147 2.24 5.50 -14.47
C PHE A 147 2.12 7.03 -14.67
N LEU A 148 1.08 7.66 -14.13
CA LEU A 148 0.93 9.11 -14.21
C LEU A 148 2.04 9.84 -13.44
N PHE A 149 2.46 9.32 -12.30
CA PHE A 149 3.63 9.83 -11.58
C PHE A 149 4.90 9.76 -12.44
N ALA A 150 5.15 8.66 -13.14
CA ALA A 150 6.30 8.50 -14.02
C ALA A 150 6.28 9.54 -15.17
N LEU A 151 5.13 9.83 -15.76
CA LEU A 151 4.97 10.89 -16.75
C LEU A 151 5.28 12.27 -16.16
N TRP A 152 4.85 12.53 -14.93
CA TRP A 152 5.20 13.77 -14.24
C TRP A 152 6.71 13.85 -13.99
N LEU A 153 7.33 12.77 -13.58
CA LEU A 153 8.76 12.70 -13.29
C LEU A 153 9.61 12.93 -14.56
N ASP A 154 9.20 12.37 -15.71
CA ASP A 154 9.87 12.61 -17.00
C ASP A 154 9.82 14.08 -17.39
N GLN A 155 8.68 14.75 -17.20
CA GLN A 155 8.59 16.18 -17.43
C GLN A 155 9.44 16.98 -16.46
N TYR A 156 9.46 16.56 -15.18
CA TYR A 156 10.25 17.23 -14.16
C TYR A 156 11.76 17.11 -14.43
N LYS A 157 12.22 15.99 -14.99
CA LYS A 157 13.58 15.81 -15.50
C LYS A 157 14.00 16.92 -16.46
N LYS A 158 13.11 17.36 -17.36
CA LYS A 158 13.37 18.41 -18.36
C LYS A 158 13.48 19.80 -17.73
N VAL A 159 12.82 20.03 -16.60
CA VAL A 159 12.79 21.32 -15.90
C VAL A 159 13.93 21.44 -14.87
N ASN A 160 14.20 20.38 -14.12
CA ASN A 160 15.20 20.37 -13.05
C ASN A 160 15.82 18.99 -12.87
N TYR A 161 16.89 18.76 -13.63
CA TYR A 161 17.59 17.46 -13.64
C TYR A 161 18.18 17.08 -12.30
N GLY A 162 18.70 18.03 -11.52
CA GLY A 162 19.26 17.76 -10.20
C GLY A 162 18.22 17.22 -9.20
N LYS A 163 17.05 17.85 -9.14
CA LYS A 163 15.96 17.38 -8.30
C LYS A 163 15.37 16.06 -8.80
N TYR A 164 15.34 15.84 -10.12
CA TYR A 164 14.97 14.53 -10.68
C TYR A 164 15.89 13.43 -10.16
N LEU A 165 17.22 13.63 -10.20
CA LEU A 165 18.18 12.65 -9.68
C LEU A 165 18.02 12.43 -8.17
N LEU A 166 17.74 13.48 -7.40
CA LEU A 166 17.45 13.35 -5.97
C LEU A 166 16.24 12.45 -5.73
N ILE A 167 15.13 12.70 -6.44
CA ILE A 167 13.91 11.88 -6.33
C ILE A 167 14.22 10.42 -6.72
N LEU A 168 14.93 10.21 -7.82
CA LEU A 168 15.31 8.86 -8.26
C LEU A 168 16.18 8.15 -7.22
N GLY A 169 17.16 8.86 -6.63
CA GLY A 169 18.01 8.34 -5.57
C GLY A 169 17.22 7.91 -4.34
N VAL A 170 16.22 8.71 -3.93
CA VAL A 170 15.29 8.35 -2.85
C VAL A 170 14.52 7.07 -3.17
N PHE A 171 14.00 6.92 -4.38
CA PHE A 171 13.28 5.70 -4.78
C PHE A 171 14.19 4.47 -4.81
N ILE A 172 15.42 4.60 -5.32
CA ILE A 172 16.42 3.52 -5.32
C ILE A 172 16.76 3.10 -3.88
N PHE A 173 17.02 4.07 -3.01
CA PHE A 173 17.32 3.79 -1.60
C PHE A 173 16.17 3.04 -0.91
N ILE A 174 14.93 3.49 -1.11
CA ILE A 174 13.75 2.87 -0.51
C ILE A 174 13.50 1.48 -1.09
N PHE A 175 13.70 1.30 -2.40
CA PHE A 175 13.62 -0.01 -3.04
C PHE A 175 14.63 -0.99 -2.42
N LEU A 176 15.89 -0.57 -2.25
CA LEU A 176 16.92 -1.39 -1.63
C LEU A 176 16.61 -1.70 -0.16
N HIS A 177 16.09 -0.73 0.59
CA HIS A 177 15.66 -0.94 1.98
C HIS A 177 14.52 -1.96 2.08
N ASN A 178 13.54 -1.87 1.18
CA ASN A 178 12.36 -2.74 1.20
C ASN A 178 12.58 -4.07 0.47
N PHE A 179 13.75 -4.28 -0.16
CA PHE A 179 14.00 -5.42 -1.03
C PHE A 179 13.83 -6.77 -0.33
N SER A 180 14.26 -6.86 0.93
CA SER A 180 14.13 -8.10 1.70
C SER A 180 12.66 -8.48 1.98
N SER A 181 11.73 -7.53 2.02
CA SER A 181 10.31 -7.85 2.17
C SER A 181 9.75 -8.60 0.95
N TYR A 182 10.25 -8.28 -0.24
CA TYR A 182 9.84 -8.99 -1.46
C TYR A 182 10.41 -10.41 -1.53
N LEU A 183 11.62 -10.62 -1.01
CA LEU A 183 12.27 -11.94 -0.99
C LEU A 183 11.70 -12.85 0.10
N SER A 184 11.26 -12.31 1.22
CA SER A 184 10.72 -13.09 2.35
C SER A 184 9.41 -13.83 2.01
N HIS A 185 8.78 -13.51 0.90
CA HIS A 185 7.58 -14.20 0.40
C HIS A 185 7.87 -15.47 -0.41
N PHE A 186 9.12 -15.74 -0.74
CA PHE A 186 9.47 -17.03 -1.35
C PHE A 186 9.39 -18.13 -0.29
N PRO A 187 8.71 -19.25 -0.56
CA PRO A 187 8.63 -20.36 0.38
C PRO A 187 10.06 -20.84 0.71
N ILE A 188 10.35 -20.89 1.99
CA ILE A 188 11.66 -21.29 2.55
C ILE A 188 12.10 -22.65 2.01
N ASN A 189 11.15 -23.51 1.64
CA ASN A 189 11.40 -24.80 1.01
C ASN A 189 12.15 -24.74 -0.33
N PHE A 190 12.19 -23.57 -0.99
CA PHE A 190 12.96 -23.40 -2.22
C PHE A 190 14.46 -23.22 -1.93
N ILE A 191 14.79 -22.63 -0.78
CA ILE A 191 16.19 -22.37 -0.37
C ILE A 191 16.80 -23.60 0.30
N SER A 192 16.01 -24.45 0.97
CA SER A 192 16.49 -25.68 1.60
C SER A 192 16.78 -26.81 0.60
N ASN A 193 16.40 -26.67 -0.66
CA ASN A 193 16.63 -27.63 -1.74
C ASN A 193 17.69 -27.16 -2.75
N LEU A 194 18.37 -26.03 -2.49
CA LEU A 194 19.58 -25.58 -3.18
C LEU A 194 20.82 -25.85 -2.34
#